data_f6d7d18d8ca71726888fbef011e2f3f8
#
_entry.id   f6d7d18d8ca71726888fbef011e2f3f8
#
_cell.length_a   1.000
_cell.length_b   1.000
_cell.length_c   1.000
_cell.angle_alpha   90.00
_cell.angle_beta   90.00
_cell.angle_gamma   90.00
#
_symmetry.space_group_name_H-M   'P 1'
#
loop_
_entity.id
_entity.type
_entity.pdbx_description
1 polymer ?
#
loop_
_entity_poly.entity_id
_entity_poly.type
_entity_poly.pdbx_seq_one_letter_code
_entity_poly.pdbx_strand_id
1 'polypeptide(L)'
;MNSKLWIQKALAMCLVFAVIATYSTVALAGSGKIAGELLVTGTNVNGEMPFVTVNGEAAKSGRSVFSTSTIATPDNASAVINIGKIGKIQLSPNTNLVLSFTEKGISGDLLSGKLTVLNASESVNVKISGGETLQLNAGESAGATSKVQDDDNDNDGGAAYLPYLLILGGAVAAIVIATVVSDNEIQLGGGSVVVSATR
;
A
#
# COMPACT_ATOMS: atom_id res chain seq x y z
N MET A 1 -26.05 28.48 65.66
CA MET A 1 -25.03 28.06 64.65
C MET A 1 -25.79 27.61 63.41
N ASN A 2 -25.57 28.28 62.26
CA ASN A 2 -26.42 28.17 61.06
C ASN A 2 -26.11 26.91 60.23
N SER A 3 -26.63 25.76 60.68
CA SER A 3 -26.50 24.47 59.99
C SER A 3 -27.02 24.52 58.55
N LYS A 4 -28.05 25.33 58.26
CA LYS A 4 -28.59 25.52 56.90
C LYS A 4 -27.59 26.13 55.95
N LEU A 5 -26.78 27.11 56.36
CA LEU A 5 -25.73 27.73 55.53
C LEU A 5 -24.58 26.80 55.23
N TRP A 6 -24.29 25.90 56.15
CA TRP A 6 -23.21 24.90 55.95
C TRP A 6 -23.62 23.84 54.94
N ILE A 7 -24.87 23.38 55.01
CA ILE A 7 -25.44 22.41 54.05
C ILE A 7 -25.52 23.01 52.65
N GLN A 8 -25.92 24.29 52.52
CA GLN A 8 -25.96 24.95 51.21
C GLN A 8 -24.59 25.11 50.58
N LYS A 9 -23.54 25.42 51.34
CA LYS A 9 -22.18 25.49 50.85
C LYS A 9 -21.64 24.12 50.42
N ALA A 10 -21.95 23.07 51.18
CA ALA A 10 -21.53 21.72 50.81
C ALA A 10 -22.22 21.24 49.51
N LEU A 11 -23.52 21.55 49.36
CA LEU A 11 -24.28 21.19 48.19
C LEU A 11 -23.77 21.92 46.90
N ALA A 12 -23.44 23.22 47.03
CA ALA A 12 -22.85 24.00 45.95
C ALA A 12 -21.50 23.45 45.55
N MET A 13 -20.66 23.02 46.50
CA MET A 13 -19.35 22.46 46.22
C MET A 13 -19.45 21.10 45.50
N CYS A 14 -20.37 20.22 45.91
CA CYS A 14 -20.67 18.98 45.22
C CYS A 14 -21.14 19.20 43.77
N LEU A 15 -21.93 20.23 43.52
CA LEU A 15 -22.43 20.56 42.18
C LEU A 15 -21.30 21.04 41.27
N VAL A 16 -20.40 21.85 41.79
CA VAL A 16 -19.21 22.30 41.06
C VAL A 16 -18.30 21.10 40.73
N PHE A 17 -18.07 20.18 41.66
CA PHE A 17 -17.28 18.97 41.39
C PHE A 17 -17.96 18.07 40.35
N ALA A 18 -19.28 17.90 40.39
CA ALA A 18 -20.01 17.13 39.40
C ALA A 18 -19.89 17.73 38.00
N VAL A 19 -19.94 19.06 37.85
CA VAL A 19 -19.77 19.75 36.57
C VAL A 19 -18.34 19.58 36.07
N ILE A 20 -17.32 19.74 36.89
CA ILE A 20 -15.92 19.55 36.50
C ILE A 20 -15.66 18.09 36.06
N ALA A 21 -16.22 17.11 36.77
CA ALA A 21 -16.09 15.70 36.43
C ALA A 21 -16.72 15.36 35.06
N THR A 22 -17.85 15.99 34.71
CA THR A 22 -18.47 15.78 33.39
C THR A 22 -17.65 16.38 32.23
N TYR A 23 -16.96 17.50 32.44
CA TYR A 23 -16.08 18.08 31.42
C TYR A 23 -14.77 17.30 31.25
N SER A 24 -14.30 16.56 32.25
CA SER A 24 -13.05 15.80 32.16
C SER A 24 -13.14 14.55 31.28
N THR A 25 -14.33 14.05 30.96
CA THR A 25 -14.51 12.85 30.12
C THR A 25 -14.46 13.15 28.62
N VAL A 26 -14.55 14.41 28.20
CA VAL A 26 -14.57 14.79 26.78
C VAL A 26 -13.16 14.81 26.16
N ALA A 27 -12.11 14.87 26.97
CA ALA A 27 -10.74 14.98 26.47
C ALA A 27 -10.09 13.65 26.05
N LEU A 28 -10.78 12.51 26.20
CA LEU A 28 -10.29 11.19 25.79
C LEU A 28 -10.89 10.68 24.46
N ALA A 29 -11.36 11.57 23.61
CA ALA A 29 -11.60 11.25 22.22
C ALA A 29 -10.20 11.01 21.60
N GLY A 30 -9.76 9.75 21.71
CA GLY A 30 -8.47 9.31 21.22
C GLY A 30 -8.22 9.79 19.80
N SER A 31 -6.99 10.09 19.49
CA SER A 31 -6.50 10.34 18.12
C SER A 31 -7.25 9.43 17.18
N GLY A 32 -8.14 10.01 16.36
CA GLY A 32 -9.01 9.26 15.46
C GLY A 32 -8.13 8.33 14.62
N LYS A 33 -8.41 7.03 14.67
CA LYS A 33 -7.70 6.08 13.82
C LYS A 33 -7.87 6.56 12.40
N ILE A 34 -6.77 6.86 11.73
CA ILE A 34 -6.80 7.23 10.32
C ILE A 34 -7.39 6.05 9.57
N ALA A 35 -8.39 6.31 8.73
CA ALA A 35 -8.98 5.34 7.85
C ALA A 35 -8.83 5.80 6.41
N GLY A 36 -8.50 4.88 5.53
CA GLY A 36 -8.59 5.06 4.10
C GLY A 36 -9.97 4.68 3.59
N GLU A 37 -10.40 5.28 2.50
CA GLU A 37 -11.61 4.91 1.77
C GLU A 37 -11.24 4.04 0.57
N LEU A 38 -11.92 2.91 0.44
CA LEU A 38 -11.76 1.96 -0.66
C LEU A 38 -12.70 2.31 -1.81
N LEU A 39 -12.16 2.43 -3.00
CA LEU A 39 -12.91 2.49 -4.25
C LEU A 39 -12.53 1.28 -5.11
N VAL A 40 -13.51 0.47 -5.47
CA VAL A 40 -13.34 -0.73 -6.30
C VAL A 40 -13.84 -0.44 -7.70
N THR A 41 -13.05 -0.79 -8.70
CA THR A 41 -13.39 -0.70 -10.13
C THR A 41 -13.11 -2.04 -10.78
N GLY A 42 -13.91 -2.41 -11.77
CA GLY A 42 -13.72 -3.68 -12.46
C GLY A 42 -14.93 -4.04 -13.32
N THR A 43 -14.91 -5.23 -13.87
CA THR A 43 -15.99 -5.76 -14.70
C THR A 43 -16.92 -6.64 -13.87
N ASN A 44 -18.22 -6.53 -14.14
CA ASN A 44 -19.21 -7.42 -13.55
C ASN A 44 -19.02 -8.83 -14.12
N VAL A 45 -18.95 -9.81 -13.22
CA VAL A 45 -18.90 -11.22 -13.59
C VAL A 45 -20.18 -11.88 -13.09
N ASN A 46 -20.91 -12.55 -13.97
CA ASN A 46 -22.17 -13.22 -13.65
C ASN A 46 -23.24 -12.32 -12.99
N GLY A 47 -23.23 -11.01 -13.29
CA GLY A 47 -24.16 -10.06 -12.69
C GLY A 47 -23.77 -9.55 -11.30
N GLU A 48 -22.67 -10.01 -10.74
CA GLU A 48 -22.15 -9.51 -9.49
C GLU A 48 -21.21 -8.31 -9.70
N MET A 49 -21.35 -7.29 -8.86
CA MET A 49 -20.44 -6.15 -8.88
C MET A 49 -19.03 -6.58 -8.46
N PRO A 50 -17.98 -5.94 -9.03
CA PRO A 50 -16.62 -6.25 -8.65
C PRO A 50 -16.41 -5.97 -7.14
N PHE A 51 -15.66 -6.84 -6.50
CA PHE A 51 -15.25 -6.71 -5.11
C PHE A 51 -13.77 -7.06 -4.96
N VAL A 52 -13.19 -6.62 -3.88
CA VAL A 52 -11.85 -7.00 -3.43
C VAL A 52 -11.96 -7.63 -2.05
N THR A 53 -10.91 -8.19 -1.52
CA THR A 53 -10.91 -8.65 -0.13
C THR A 53 -10.08 -7.74 0.74
N VAL A 54 -10.58 -7.44 1.94
CA VAL A 54 -9.87 -6.71 2.99
C VAL A 54 -9.85 -7.59 4.23
N ASN A 55 -8.67 -8.00 4.66
CA ASN A 55 -8.46 -8.95 5.75
C ASN A 55 -9.24 -10.28 5.55
N GLY A 56 -9.32 -10.75 4.28
CA GLY A 56 -10.04 -11.97 3.92
C GLY A 56 -11.55 -11.81 3.73
N GLU A 57 -12.15 -10.65 4.02
CA GLU A 57 -13.57 -10.38 3.84
C GLU A 57 -13.83 -9.62 2.53
N ALA A 58 -14.90 -9.97 1.82
CA ALA A 58 -15.32 -9.26 0.63
C ALA A 58 -15.66 -7.79 0.94
N ALA A 59 -15.09 -6.88 0.16
CA ALA A 59 -15.22 -5.44 0.33
C ALA A 59 -15.59 -4.78 -1.00
N LYS A 60 -16.54 -3.86 -0.93
CA LYS A 60 -16.99 -3.02 -2.05
C LYS A 60 -16.56 -1.57 -1.82
N SER A 61 -16.75 -0.73 -2.84
CA SER A 61 -16.52 0.72 -2.73
C SER A 61 -17.24 1.33 -1.52
N GLY A 62 -16.58 2.27 -0.85
CA GLY A 62 -17.06 2.95 0.36
C GLY A 62 -16.66 2.26 1.67
N ARG A 63 -16.03 1.07 1.62
CA ARG A 63 -15.52 0.43 2.85
C ARG A 63 -14.30 1.19 3.37
N SER A 64 -14.24 1.36 4.69
CA SER A 64 -13.05 1.91 5.36
C SER A 64 -11.96 0.85 5.46
N VAL A 65 -10.73 1.27 5.16
CA VAL A 65 -9.50 0.48 5.30
C VAL A 65 -8.66 1.09 6.41
N PHE A 66 -8.16 0.28 7.30
CA PHE A 66 -7.30 0.72 8.41
C PHE A 66 -5.85 0.35 8.14
N SER A 67 -4.93 0.98 8.87
CA SER A 67 -3.52 0.58 8.84
C SER A 67 -3.36 -0.89 9.25
N THR A 68 -2.40 -1.58 8.65
CA THR A 68 -2.15 -3.04 8.78
C THR A 68 -3.22 -3.94 8.15
N SER A 69 -4.04 -3.41 7.24
CA SER A 69 -4.98 -4.25 6.48
C SER A 69 -4.30 -4.96 5.32
N THR A 70 -4.65 -6.23 5.13
CA THR A 70 -4.31 -7.00 3.93
C THR A 70 -5.38 -6.81 2.88
N ILE A 71 -5.00 -6.39 1.68
CA ILE A 71 -5.92 -6.14 0.57
C ILE A 71 -5.51 -7.02 -0.60
N ALA A 72 -6.47 -7.80 -1.11
CA ALA A 72 -6.26 -8.61 -2.30
C ALA A 72 -7.30 -8.27 -3.37
N THR A 73 -6.81 -8.01 -4.58
CA THR A 73 -7.63 -7.75 -5.76
C THR A 73 -7.67 -8.98 -6.64
N PRO A 74 -8.86 -9.43 -7.10
CA PRO A 74 -8.98 -10.52 -8.07
C PRO A 74 -8.55 -10.05 -9.48
N ASP A 75 -8.64 -10.94 -10.45
CA ASP A 75 -8.27 -10.69 -11.85
C ASP A 75 -9.20 -9.68 -12.55
N ASN A 76 -10.46 -9.60 -12.13
CA ASN A 76 -11.50 -8.76 -12.71
C ASN A 76 -11.70 -7.42 -12.00
N ALA A 77 -10.94 -7.12 -10.96
CA ALA A 77 -11.09 -5.89 -10.19
C ALA A 77 -9.76 -5.23 -9.82
N SER A 78 -9.81 -3.91 -9.70
CA SER A 78 -8.76 -3.03 -9.20
C SER A 78 -9.28 -2.27 -7.99
N ALA A 79 -8.38 -1.82 -7.13
CA ALA A 79 -8.75 -1.01 -5.97
C ALA A 79 -7.99 0.31 -5.95
N VAL A 80 -8.66 1.38 -5.54
CA VAL A 80 -8.02 2.64 -5.17
C VAL A 80 -8.28 2.89 -3.69
N ILE A 81 -7.24 3.12 -2.93
CA ILE A 81 -7.32 3.46 -1.51
C ILE A 81 -6.96 4.93 -1.35
N ASN A 82 -7.92 5.72 -0.89
CA ASN A 82 -7.76 7.14 -0.61
C ASN A 82 -7.57 7.36 0.89
N ILE A 83 -6.37 7.79 1.30
CA ILE A 83 -6.02 8.01 2.72
C ILE A 83 -6.02 9.53 3.01
N GLY A 84 -7.02 10.21 2.50
CA GLY A 84 -7.20 11.64 2.70
C GLY A 84 -5.99 12.47 2.24
N LYS A 85 -5.43 13.27 3.16
CA LYS A 85 -4.28 14.16 2.86
C LYS A 85 -2.96 13.41 2.74
N ILE A 86 -2.86 12.18 3.24
CA ILE A 86 -1.63 11.40 3.26
C ILE A 86 -1.30 10.89 1.87
N GLY A 87 -2.31 10.42 1.12
CA GLY A 87 -2.10 9.97 -0.24
C GLY A 87 -3.19 9.09 -0.79
N LYS A 88 -2.98 8.68 -2.03
CA LYS A 88 -3.86 7.79 -2.79
C LYS A 88 -3.02 6.78 -3.56
N ILE A 89 -3.32 5.51 -3.38
CA ILE A 89 -2.66 4.41 -4.06
C ILE A 89 -3.66 3.59 -4.85
N GLN A 90 -3.21 2.98 -5.93
CA GLN A 90 -4.00 2.09 -6.77
C GLN A 90 -3.36 0.70 -6.80
N LEU A 91 -4.18 -0.31 -6.65
CA LEU A 91 -3.83 -1.71 -6.83
C LEU A 91 -4.42 -2.22 -8.14
N SER A 92 -3.59 -2.80 -8.98
CA SER A 92 -4.01 -3.46 -10.22
C SER A 92 -4.70 -4.79 -9.92
N PRO A 93 -5.32 -5.47 -10.89
CA PRO A 93 -5.78 -6.84 -10.73
C PRO A 93 -4.67 -7.79 -10.26
N ASN A 94 -5.05 -8.88 -9.61
CA ASN A 94 -4.14 -9.92 -9.08
C ASN A 94 -3.05 -9.37 -8.14
N THR A 95 -3.41 -8.37 -7.32
CA THR A 95 -2.49 -7.73 -6.38
C THR A 95 -2.82 -8.13 -4.94
N ASN A 96 -1.79 -8.48 -4.18
CA ASN A 96 -1.89 -8.72 -2.74
C ASN A 96 -0.92 -7.80 -2.00
N LEU A 97 -1.46 -6.95 -1.15
CA LEU A 97 -0.75 -5.89 -0.43
C LEU A 97 -1.12 -5.90 1.04
N VAL A 98 -0.13 -5.86 1.92
CA VAL A 98 -0.32 -5.48 3.33
C VAL A 98 -0.04 -3.99 3.43
N LEU A 99 -1.09 -3.20 3.65
CA LEU A 99 -1.03 -1.74 3.67
C LEU A 99 -0.86 -1.23 5.11
N SER A 100 0.13 -0.39 5.34
CA SER A 100 0.32 0.34 6.59
C SER A 100 0.41 1.83 6.30
N PHE A 101 -0.20 2.65 7.17
CA PHE A 101 -0.10 4.10 7.05
C PHE A 101 -0.22 4.78 8.41
N THR A 102 0.38 5.94 8.50
CA THR A 102 0.38 6.82 9.66
C THR A 102 0.10 8.26 9.19
N GLU A 103 0.01 9.22 10.08
CA GLU A 103 -0.09 10.65 9.72
C GLU A 103 1.08 11.15 8.87
N LYS A 104 2.22 10.47 8.92
CA LYS A 104 3.46 10.89 8.26
C LYS A 104 3.66 10.28 6.87
N GLY A 105 2.97 9.17 6.54
CA GLY A 105 3.17 8.54 5.25
C GLY A 105 2.56 7.16 5.12
N ILE A 106 2.75 6.58 3.95
CA ILE A 106 2.24 5.27 3.55
C ILE A 106 3.42 4.31 3.41
N SER A 107 3.22 3.09 3.87
CA SER A 107 4.12 1.96 3.63
C SER A 107 3.30 0.71 3.30
N GLY A 108 3.92 -0.26 2.65
CA GLY A 108 3.23 -1.50 2.35
C GLY A 108 4.19 -2.62 1.97
N ASP A 109 3.75 -3.85 2.23
CA ASP A 109 4.43 -5.06 1.78
C ASP A 109 3.66 -5.60 0.57
N LEU A 110 4.22 -5.44 -0.63
CA LEU A 110 3.66 -5.94 -1.88
C LEU A 110 4.08 -7.39 -2.06
N LEU A 111 3.15 -8.31 -1.82
CA LEU A 111 3.40 -9.75 -1.91
C LEU A 111 3.31 -10.24 -3.36
N SER A 112 2.38 -9.67 -4.14
CA SER A 112 2.22 -9.97 -5.57
C SER A 112 1.45 -8.86 -6.27
N GLY A 113 1.58 -8.78 -7.61
CA GLY A 113 0.85 -7.85 -8.45
C GLY A 113 1.54 -6.50 -8.60
N LYS A 114 0.75 -5.43 -8.73
CA LYS A 114 1.24 -4.08 -9.02
C LYS A 114 0.55 -3.02 -8.18
N LEU A 115 1.35 -2.17 -7.55
CA LEU A 115 0.91 -0.97 -6.84
C LEU A 115 1.38 0.27 -7.60
N THR A 116 0.50 1.27 -7.73
CA THR A 116 0.80 2.58 -8.30
C THR A 116 0.46 3.66 -7.28
N VAL A 117 1.36 4.60 -7.07
CA VAL A 117 1.11 5.78 -6.22
C VAL A 117 0.47 6.86 -7.08
N LEU A 118 -0.81 7.15 -6.88
CA LEU A 118 -1.50 8.21 -7.62
C LEU A 118 -1.17 9.60 -7.07
N ASN A 119 -1.08 9.70 -5.75
CA ASN A 119 -0.70 10.91 -5.03
C ASN A 119 -0.18 10.52 -3.65
N ALA A 120 0.80 11.24 -3.14
CA ALA A 120 1.28 11.09 -1.77
C ALA A 120 1.90 12.40 -1.28
N SER A 121 1.74 12.70 0.00
CA SER A 121 2.37 13.87 0.65
C SER A 121 3.87 13.66 0.84
N GLU A 122 4.29 12.40 1.02
CA GLU A 122 5.67 11.95 1.11
C GLU A 122 5.86 10.68 0.26
N SER A 123 7.09 10.25 0.04
CA SER A 123 7.36 9.01 -0.69
C SER A 123 6.75 7.81 0.03
N VAL A 124 6.20 6.88 -0.74
CA VAL A 124 5.60 5.65 -0.26
C VAL A 124 6.67 4.56 -0.21
N ASN A 125 6.87 3.97 0.96
CA ASN A 125 7.82 2.88 1.13
C ASN A 125 7.14 1.55 0.85
N VAL A 126 7.56 0.86 -0.20
CA VAL A 126 7.00 -0.43 -0.61
C VAL A 126 8.07 -1.50 -0.52
N LYS A 127 7.85 -2.47 0.36
CA LYS A 127 8.65 -3.68 0.42
C LYS A 127 8.06 -4.71 -0.53
N ILE A 128 8.87 -5.25 -1.43
CA ILE A 128 8.46 -6.28 -2.37
C ILE A 128 8.83 -7.68 -1.89
N SER A 129 8.14 -8.68 -2.44
CA SER A 129 8.41 -10.10 -2.20
C SER A 129 9.82 -10.47 -2.68
N GLY A 130 10.81 -10.31 -1.87
CA GLY A 130 12.24 -10.48 -2.17
C GLY A 130 13.11 -9.71 -1.19
N GLY A 131 12.46 -8.91 -0.32
CA GLY A 131 13.10 -8.16 0.76
C GLY A 131 13.60 -6.78 0.36
N GLU A 132 13.53 -6.40 -0.90
CA GLU A 132 13.88 -5.05 -1.36
C GLU A 132 12.79 -4.04 -0.97
N THR A 133 13.23 -2.86 -0.54
CA THR A 133 12.32 -1.75 -0.22
C THR A 133 12.53 -0.63 -1.23
N LEU A 134 11.44 -0.24 -1.89
CA LEU A 134 11.39 0.84 -2.87
C LEU A 134 10.75 2.06 -2.26
N GLN A 135 11.26 3.24 -2.61
CA GLN A 135 10.60 4.51 -2.33
C GLN A 135 9.94 5.01 -3.60
N LEU A 136 8.62 5.09 -3.59
CA LEU A 136 7.80 5.51 -4.73
C LEU A 136 7.27 6.92 -4.50
N ASN A 137 7.42 7.76 -5.50
CA ASN A 137 6.81 9.08 -5.56
C ASN A 137 5.46 9.01 -6.30
N ALA A 138 4.71 10.11 -6.29
CA ALA A 138 3.47 10.21 -7.05
C ALA A 138 3.72 9.95 -8.56
N GLY A 139 2.92 9.07 -9.15
CA GLY A 139 3.04 8.61 -10.53
C GLY A 139 3.90 7.36 -10.72
N GLU A 140 4.63 6.90 -9.71
CA GLU A 140 5.47 5.71 -9.79
C GLU A 140 4.73 4.43 -9.41
N SER A 141 5.24 3.30 -9.87
CA SER A 141 4.65 1.98 -9.64
C SER A 141 5.71 0.97 -9.24
N ALA A 142 5.33 0.03 -8.37
CA ALA A 142 6.09 -1.18 -8.07
C ALA A 142 5.30 -2.42 -8.47
N GLY A 143 6.01 -3.44 -8.94
CA GLY A 143 5.45 -4.76 -9.24
C GLY A 143 6.19 -5.85 -8.47
N ALA A 144 5.46 -6.86 -8.00
CA ALA A 144 6.01 -8.06 -7.41
C ALA A 144 5.40 -9.28 -8.11
N THR A 145 6.24 -10.22 -8.49
CA THR A 145 5.81 -11.54 -8.97
C THR A 145 5.89 -12.53 -7.83
N SER A 146 4.80 -13.26 -7.57
CA SER A 146 4.86 -14.41 -6.67
C SER A 146 5.82 -15.42 -7.28
N LYS A 147 6.89 -15.78 -6.58
CA LYS A 147 7.62 -16.99 -6.92
C LYS A 147 6.69 -18.15 -6.58
N VAL A 148 6.18 -18.82 -7.60
CA VAL A 148 5.68 -20.17 -7.45
C VAL A 148 6.94 -21.00 -7.18
N GLN A 149 7.08 -21.49 -5.97
CA GLN A 149 8.11 -22.44 -5.62
C GLN A 149 7.60 -23.78 -6.17
N ASP A 150 7.95 -24.05 -7.42
CA ASP A 150 7.88 -25.41 -7.94
C ASP A 150 8.96 -26.19 -7.20
N ASP A 151 8.54 -27.04 -6.28
CA ASP A 151 9.34 -28.08 -5.66
C ASP A 151 9.58 -29.21 -6.69
N ASP A 152 10.16 -28.87 -7.82
CA ASP A 152 10.74 -29.87 -8.71
C ASP A 152 12.22 -30.01 -8.37
N ASN A 153 12.46 -31.09 -7.67
CA ASN A 153 13.74 -31.61 -7.28
C ASN A 153 14.46 -32.21 -8.52
N ASP A 154 14.82 -31.32 -9.46
CA ASP A 154 15.70 -31.67 -10.57
C ASP A 154 17.00 -30.89 -10.45
N ASN A 155 18.00 -31.65 -10.09
CA ASN A 155 19.39 -31.34 -9.93
C ASN A 155 19.98 -31.13 -11.34
N ASP A 156 19.85 -29.89 -11.87
CA ASP A 156 20.63 -29.47 -13.02
C ASP A 156 20.95 -27.96 -13.01
N GLY A 157 22.19 -27.68 -13.32
CA GLY A 157 22.97 -26.47 -13.14
C GLY A 157 22.32 -25.12 -13.42
N GLY A 158 22.40 -24.26 -12.43
CA GLY A 158 22.74 -22.86 -12.61
C GLY A 158 21.98 -22.01 -13.62
N ALA A 159 20.76 -21.59 -13.33
CA ALA A 159 20.26 -20.35 -13.85
C ALA A 159 19.63 -19.56 -12.70
N ALA A 160 20.36 -18.57 -12.21
CA ALA A 160 19.83 -17.59 -11.26
C ALA A 160 18.78 -16.74 -12.00
N TYR A 161 17.50 -17.08 -11.79
CA TYR A 161 16.40 -16.23 -12.25
C TYR A 161 16.37 -14.99 -11.38
N LEU A 162 16.82 -13.87 -11.94
CA LEU A 162 16.65 -12.55 -11.35
C LEU A 162 15.16 -12.20 -11.36
N PRO A 163 14.57 -11.76 -10.24
CA PRO A 163 13.23 -11.21 -10.24
C PRO A 163 13.23 -9.91 -11.06
N TYR A 164 12.49 -9.90 -12.15
CA TYR A 164 12.31 -8.68 -12.95
C TYR A 164 11.48 -7.69 -12.14
N LEU A 165 12.14 -6.65 -11.62
CA LEU A 165 11.49 -5.49 -11.06
C LEU A 165 11.11 -4.56 -12.21
N LEU A 166 9.83 -4.50 -12.54
CA LEU A 166 9.29 -3.56 -13.51
C LEU A 166 8.81 -2.30 -12.76
N ILE A 167 9.65 -1.27 -12.73
CA ILE A 167 9.23 0.06 -12.28
C ILE A 167 8.72 0.79 -13.54
N LEU A 168 7.43 0.97 -13.64
CA LEU A 168 6.78 1.74 -14.69
C LEU A 168 6.40 3.11 -14.15
N GLY A 169 7.34 4.05 -14.18
CA GLY A 169 7.05 5.46 -13.96
C GLY A 169 6.51 6.09 -15.25
N GLY A 170 5.56 7.01 -15.13
CA GLY A 170 5.10 7.79 -16.29
C GLY A 170 6.28 8.57 -16.91
N ALA A 171 6.54 8.34 -18.18
CA ALA A 171 7.48 9.04 -19.05
C ALA A 171 8.99 8.82 -18.85
N VAL A 172 9.47 8.11 -17.83
CA VAL A 172 10.89 7.71 -17.76
C VAL A 172 10.98 6.26 -17.28
N ALA A 173 11.19 5.33 -18.19
CA ALA A 173 11.51 3.95 -17.85
C ALA A 173 12.98 3.90 -17.40
N ALA A 174 13.23 3.98 -16.10
CA ALA A 174 14.53 3.63 -15.55
C ALA A 174 14.56 2.11 -15.37
N ILE A 175 15.14 1.40 -16.31
CA ILE A 175 15.48 -0.01 -16.15
C ILE A 175 16.77 -0.05 -15.33
N VAL A 176 16.67 -0.29 -14.04
CA VAL A 176 17.85 -0.62 -13.23
C VAL A 176 18.11 -2.11 -13.40
N ILE A 177 18.96 -2.45 -14.36
CA ILE A 177 19.53 -3.78 -14.46
C ILE A 177 20.69 -3.80 -13.47
N ALA A 178 20.51 -4.36 -12.29
CA ALA A 178 21.62 -4.73 -11.43
C ALA A 178 22.30 -5.96 -12.07
N THR A 179 23.23 -5.72 -12.96
CA THR A 179 24.13 -6.77 -13.42
C THR A 179 25.12 -7.05 -12.30
N VAL A 180 24.94 -8.17 -11.62
CA VAL A 180 26.06 -8.80 -10.95
C VAL A 180 27.00 -9.23 -12.05
N VAL A 181 28.09 -8.48 -12.22
CA VAL A 181 29.16 -8.84 -13.15
C VAL A 181 29.82 -10.10 -12.62
N SER A 182 29.40 -11.22 -13.14
CA SER A 182 30.22 -12.43 -13.22
C SER A 182 30.91 -12.34 -14.60
N ASP A 183 32.22 -12.33 -14.62
CA ASP A 183 33.05 -12.23 -15.80
C ASP A 183 32.70 -13.33 -16.84
N ASN A 184 31.75 -13.06 -17.70
CA ASN A 184 31.54 -13.79 -18.95
C ASN A 184 31.12 -12.80 -20.00
N GLU A 185 32.00 -12.65 -21.01
CA GLU A 185 31.78 -11.86 -22.21
C GLU A 185 30.42 -12.17 -22.84
N ILE A 186 29.57 -11.14 -22.94
CA ILE A 186 28.37 -11.22 -23.77
C ILE A 186 28.84 -11.09 -25.23
N GLN A 187 28.94 -12.20 -25.92
CA GLN A 187 29.02 -12.19 -27.38
C GLN A 187 27.66 -11.76 -27.93
N LEU A 188 27.54 -10.49 -28.26
CA LEU A 188 26.50 -10.00 -29.14
C LEU A 188 26.69 -10.62 -30.50
N GLY A 189 25.78 -11.48 -30.92
CA GLY A 189 25.76 -12.11 -32.22
C GLY A 189 25.95 -11.08 -33.34
N GLY A 190 27.00 -11.24 -34.11
CA GLY A 190 27.42 -10.36 -35.16
C GLY A 190 26.41 -10.24 -36.31
N GLY A 191 25.74 -9.10 -36.35
CA GLY A 191 25.11 -8.58 -37.53
C GLY A 191 25.93 -7.37 -37.99
N SER A 192 26.81 -7.53 -39.00
CA SER A 192 27.52 -6.42 -39.60
C SER A 192 26.53 -5.53 -40.34
N VAL A 193 26.27 -4.33 -39.81
CA VAL A 193 25.58 -3.28 -40.55
C VAL A 193 26.63 -2.64 -41.51
N VAL A 194 26.52 -2.96 -42.76
CA VAL A 194 27.29 -2.29 -43.83
C VAL A 194 26.64 -0.94 -44.08
N VAL A 195 27.24 0.13 -43.58
CA VAL A 195 26.89 1.49 -43.98
C VAL A 195 27.55 1.80 -45.28
N SER A 196 26.81 1.82 -46.38
CA SER A 196 27.28 2.25 -47.70
C SER A 196 27.35 3.77 -47.72
N ALA A 197 28.54 4.33 -47.82
CA ALA A 197 28.74 5.74 -48.06
C ALA A 197 28.43 6.03 -49.54
N THR A 198 27.38 6.80 -49.81
CA THR A 198 27.11 7.40 -51.12
C THR A 198 27.88 8.71 -51.23
N ARG A 199 28.59 8.81 -52.30
CA ARG A 199 29.43 9.92 -52.75
C ARG A 199 28.56 11.01 -53.39
#